data_af764820b7964883f5e84df8db11eeaf
#
_entry.id   af764820b7964883f5e84df8db11eeaf
#
_cell.length_a   1.000
_cell.length_b   1.000
_cell.length_c   1.000
_cell.angle_alpha   90.00
_cell.angle_beta   90.00
_cell.angle_gamma   90.00
#
_symmetry.space_group_name_H-M   'P 1'
#
loop_
_entity.id
_entity.type
_entity.pdbx_description
1 polymer ?
#
loop_
_entity_poly.entity_id
_entity_poly.type
_entity_poly.pdbx_seq_one_letter_code
_entity_poly.pdbx_strand_id
1 'polypeptide(L)'
;MNTSVNKYDAIEKLIYDEQLRIGPIDIHPELDVILIVLNTKAVLRQKISSYKNLKSADKSSLLQYELTGKGTGVHWPLLDEDLSLKGFLRDELLNLVKKDTIAA
;
A
#
# COMPACT_ATOMS: atom_id res chain seq x y z
N MET A 1 11.82 -11.69 26.94
CA MET A 1 11.84 -11.46 26.29
C MET A 1 11.88 -11.13 25.22
N ASN A 2 11.93 -11.22 25.02
CA ASN A 2 12.31 -11.10 24.15
C ASN A 2 12.29 -10.42 23.06
N THR A 3 12.83 -9.86 23.05
CA THR A 3 13.07 -8.94 21.96
C THR A 3 13.08 -9.59 20.63
N SER A 4 13.35 -10.81 20.59
CA SER A 4 13.35 -11.54 19.33
C SER A 4 12.00 -11.49 18.65
N VAL A 5 10.95 -11.25 19.41
CA VAL A 5 9.61 -11.16 18.84
C VAL A 5 9.48 -9.96 17.94
N ASN A 6 10.41 -9.02 18.02
CA ASN A 6 10.29 -7.81 17.24
C ASN A 6 10.93 -7.91 15.86
N LYS A 7 11.44 -9.06 15.52
CA LYS A 7 11.97 -9.25 14.18
C LYS A 7 10.92 -9.03 13.12
N TYR A 8 9.72 -9.48 13.40
CA TYR A 8 8.58 -9.27 12.52
C TYR A 8 7.51 -8.59 13.32
N ASP A 9 7.00 -7.49 12.85
CA ASP A 9 5.83 -6.92 13.48
C ASP A 9 4.61 -7.73 13.05
N ALA A 10 3.47 -7.41 13.63
CA ALA A 10 2.24 -8.17 13.40
C ALA A 10 1.83 -8.15 11.93
N ILE A 11 2.04 -7.03 11.25
CA ILE A 11 1.64 -6.91 9.84
C ILE A 11 2.53 -7.77 8.96
N GLU A 12 3.83 -7.73 9.19
CA GLU A 12 4.75 -8.58 8.41
C GLU A 12 4.43 -10.04 8.59
N LYS A 13 4.14 -10.42 9.83
CA LYS A 13 3.80 -11.81 10.13
C LYS A 13 2.53 -12.23 9.40
N LEU A 14 1.54 -11.36 9.37
CA LEU A 14 0.29 -11.63 8.69
C LEU A 14 0.52 -11.82 7.19
N ILE A 15 1.32 -10.94 6.58
CA ILE A 15 1.63 -11.06 5.17
C ILE A 15 2.28 -12.41 4.88
N TYR A 16 3.22 -12.80 5.71
CA TYR A 16 3.95 -14.04 5.53
C TYR A 16 3.05 -15.25 5.74
N ASP A 17 2.34 -15.27 6.86
CA ASP A 17 1.52 -16.44 7.22
C ASP A 17 0.37 -16.65 6.25
N GLU A 18 -0.26 -15.58 5.80
CA GLU A 18 -1.40 -15.66 4.90
C GLU A 18 -1.02 -15.57 3.43
N GLN A 19 0.26 -15.42 3.14
CA GLN A 19 0.75 -15.30 1.77
C GLN A 19 0.03 -14.19 1.01
N LEU A 20 -0.12 -13.04 1.65
CA LEU A 20 -0.77 -11.90 1.01
C LEU A 20 0.12 -11.32 -0.08
N ARG A 21 -0.47 -11.01 -1.21
CA ARG A 21 0.27 -10.44 -2.34
C ARG A 21 -0.59 -9.40 -3.04
N ILE A 22 0.08 -8.39 -3.60
CA ILE A 22 -0.58 -7.40 -4.43
C ILE A 22 -0.91 -8.03 -5.77
N GLY A 23 -2.14 -7.85 -6.20
CA GLY A 23 -2.58 -8.22 -7.53
C GLY A 23 -2.72 -6.96 -8.38
N PRO A 24 -3.88 -6.75 -9.01
CA PRO A 24 -4.08 -5.58 -9.85
C PRO A 24 -4.03 -4.28 -9.04
N ILE A 25 -3.50 -3.23 -9.66
CA ILE A 25 -3.52 -1.89 -9.10
C ILE A 25 -4.27 -1.01 -10.07
N ASP A 26 -5.20 -0.22 -9.53
CA ASP A 26 -6.05 0.64 -10.34
C ASP A 26 -5.84 2.08 -9.88
N ILE A 27 -5.37 2.92 -10.78
CA ILE A 27 -4.96 4.28 -10.44
C ILE A 27 -5.90 5.28 -11.07
N HIS A 28 -6.49 6.13 -10.24
CA HIS A 28 -7.46 7.14 -10.68
C HIS A 28 -6.98 8.52 -10.22
N PRO A 29 -6.15 9.18 -11.02
CA PRO A 29 -5.62 10.49 -10.62
C PRO A 29 -6.69 11.54 -10.39
N GLU A 30 -7.76 11.49 -11.17
CA GLU A 30 -8.83 12.46 -11.05
C GLU A 30 -9.57 12.35 -9.72
N LEU A 31 -9.47 11.21 -9.07
CA LEU A 31 -10.10 10.98 -7.77
C LEU A 31 -9.08 10.94 -6.64
N ASP A 32 -7.82 11.14 -6.97
CA ASP A 32 -6.72 11.05 -6.01
C ASP A 32 -6.68 9.71 -5.30
N VAL A 33 -6.87 8.63 -6.05
CA VAL A 33 -7.03 7.30 -5.47
C VAL A 33 -6.18 6.25 -6.17
N ILE A 34 -5.61 5.36 -5.37
CA ILE A 34 -4.99 4.12 -5.83
C ILE A 34 -5.73 2.99 -5.15
N LEU A 35 -6.25 2.07 -5.94
CA LEU A 35 -6.88 0.86 -5.40
C LEU A 35 -5.93 -0.32 -5.61
N ILE A 36 -5.62 -0.99 -4.53
CA ILE A 36 -4.70 -2.14 -4.55
C ILE A 36 -5.54 -3.38 -4.25
N VAL A 37 -5.67 -4.27 -5.22
CA VAL A 37 -6.44 -5.50 -5.05
C VAL A 37 -5.48 -6.60 -4.65
N LEU A 38 -5.74 -7.22 -3.51
CA LEU A 38 -4.91 -8.31 -3.02
C LEU A 38 -5.33 -9.64 -3.64
N ASN A 39 -4.46 -10.63 -3.52
CA ASN A 39 -4.78 -11.97 -4.02
C ASN A 39 -5.98 -12.60 -3.30
N THR A 40 -6.37 -12.06 -2.16
CA THR A 40 -7.57 -12.52 -1.43
C THR A 40 -8.83 -11.82 -1.91
N LYS A 41 -8.71 -10.90 -2.85
CA LYS A 41 -9.79 -10.05 -3.37
C LYS A 41 -10.12 -8.87 -2.47
N ALA A 42 -9.43 -8.73 -1.34
CA ALA A 42 -9.57 -7.53 -0.52
C ALA A 42 -9.02 -6.33 -1.30
N VAL A 43 -9.59 -5.16 -1.10
CA VAL A 43 -9.17 -3.96 -1.79
C VAL A 43 -8.69 -2.94 -0.76
N LEU A 44 -7.47 -2.46 -0.97
CA LEU A 44 -6.90 -1.41 -0.14
C LEU A 44 -6.98 -0.09 -0.91
N ARG A 45 -7.18 0.99 -0.18
CA ARG A 45 -7.36 2.30 -0.78
C ARG A 45 -6.30 3.25 -0.26
N GLN A 46 -5.61 3.92 -1.17
CA GLN A 46 -4.57 4.88 -0.83
C GLN A 46 -4.81 6.17 -1.60
N LYS A 47 -4.31 7.28 -1.06
CA LYS A 47 -4.35 8.54 -1.76
C LYS A 47 -3.04 8.75 -2.50
N ILE A 48 -3.13 9.15 -3.76
CA ILE A 48 -1.94 9.48 -4.54
C ILE A 48 -1.20 10.63 -3.85
N SER A 49 -1.94 11.62 -3.37
CA SER A 49 -1.37 12.80 -2.75
C SER A 49 -0.67 12.54 -1.42
N SER A 50 -0.83 11.34 -0.86
CA SER A 50 -0.12 10.98 0.36
C SER A 50 1.36 10.73 0.10
N TYR A 51 1.76 10.57 -1.16
CA TYR A 51 3.13 10.22 -1.50
C TYR A 51 3.75 11.34 -2.32
N LYS A 52 4.80 11.92 -1.76
CA LYS A 52 5.44 13.11 -2.34
C LYS A 52 5.78 12.93 -3.81
N ASN A 53 6.36 11.81 -4.16
CA ASN A 53 6.82 11.60 -5.53
C ASN A 53 5.70 11.25 -6.49
N LEU A 54 4.54 10.88 -5.98
CA LEU A 54 3.38 10.58 -6.82
C LEU A 54 2.44 11.77 -6.95
N LYS A 55 2.48 12.66 -5.97
CA LYS A 55 1.51 13.73 -5.83
C LYS A 55 1.37 14.62 -7.05
N SER A 56 2.49 14.97 -7.67
CA SER A 56 2.49 15.88 -8.81
C SER A 56 2.78 15.17 -10.12
N ALA A 57 2.75 13.85 -10.12
CA ALA A 57 3.11 13.08 -11.30
C ALA A 57 1.98 13.10 -12.32
N ASP A 58 2.36 13.03 -13.60
CA ASP A 58 1.37 12.93 -14.64
C ASP A 58 0.85 11.49 -14.73
N LYS A 59 -0.30 11.34 -15.37
CA LYS A 59 -0.96 10.05 -15.44
C LYS A 59 -0.08 9.00 -16.10
N SER A 60 0.61 9.39 -17.15
CA SER A 60 1.47 8.46 -17.87
C SER A 60 2.53 7.83 -16.97
N SER A 61 3.17 8.66 -16.14
CA SER A 61 4.19 8.16 -15.22
C SER A 61 3.58 7.30 -14.12
N LEU A 62 2.40 7.66 -13.65
CA LEU A 62 1.71 6.90 -12.61
C LEU A 62 1.30 5.51 -13.09
N LEU A 63 1.02 5.37 -14.37
CA LEU A 63 0.62 4.06 -14.91
C LEU A 63 1.79 3.15 -15.21
N GLN A 64 3.01 3.66 -15.11
CA GLN A 64 4.20 2.84 -15.35
C GLN A 64 4.79 2.41 -14.03
N TYR A 65 4.21 1.40 -13.45
CA TYR A 65 4.68 0.80 -12.22
C TYR A 65 4.98 -0.67 -12.45
N GLU A 66 5.75 -1.24 -11.53
CA GLU A 66 6.03 -2.67 -11.58
C GLU A 66 5.96 -3.24 -10.18
N LEU A 67 5.48 -4.46 -10.07
CA LEU A 67 5.43 -5.13 -8.78
C LEU A 67 6.81 -5.67 -8.46
N THR A 68 7.20 -5.58 -7.20
CA THR A 68 8.49 -6.05 -6.73
C THR A 68 8.27 -7.02 -5.57
N GLY A 69 9.34 -7.74 -5.19
CA GLY A 69 9.25 -8.65 -4.05
C GLY A 69 8.16 -9.68 -4.20
N LYS A 70 7.94 -10.15 -5.42
CA LYS A 70 6.92 -11.16 -5.70
C LYS A 70 5.54 -10.71 -5.25
N GLY A 71 5.25 -9.44 -5.38
CA GLY A 71 3.94 -8.90 -5.03
C GLY A 71 3.84 -8.31 -3.65
N THR A 72 4.97 -8.08 -2.98
CA THR A 72 4.95 -7.42 -1.68
C THR A 72 5.33 -5.96 -1.77
N GLY A 73 5.67 -5.48 -2.96
CA GLY A 73 6.01 -4.08 -3.15
C GLY A 73 5.62 -3.60 -4.53
N VAL A 74 5.66 -2.30 -4.74
CA VAL A 74 5.42 -1.69 -6.03
C VAL A 74 6.41 -0.55 -6.23
N HIS A 75 6.95 -0.45 -7.44
CA HIS A 75 7.98 0.52 -7.79
C HIS A 75 7.55 1.33 -9.00
N TRP A 76 7.73 2.65 -8.91
CA TRP A 76 7.49 3.55 -10.04
C TRP A 76 8.84 4.04 -10.55
N PRO A 77 9.36 3.46 -11.64
CA PRO A 77 10.72 3.80 -12.09
C PRO A 77 10.89 5.25 -12.53
N LEU A 78 9.86 5.87 -13.09
CA LEU A 78 9.96 7.25 -13.53
C LEU A 78 9.83 8.26 -12.39
N LEU A 79 9.35 7.83 -11.25
CA LEU A 79 9.06 8.71 -10.13
C LEU A 79 9.93 8.42 -8.92
N ASP A 80 10.81 7.44 -9.03
CA ASP A 80 11.69 7.05 -7.94
C ASP A 80 10.91 6.81 -6.64
N GLU A 81 9.83 6.05 -6.75
CA GLU A 81 8.99 5.75 -5.59
C GLU A 81 8.85 4.25 -5.41
N ASP A 82 9.01 3.82 -4.16
CA ASP A 82 8.84 2.42 -3.77
C ASP A 82 7.87 2.36 -2.61
N LEU A 83 6.80 1.60 -2.77
CA LEU A 83 5.83 1.42 -1.71
C LEU A 83 5.69 -0.06 -1.41
N SER A 84 5.28 -0.38 -0.19
CA SER A 84 5.19 -1.77 0.24
C SER A 84 3.79 -2.14 0.67
N LEU A 85 3.47 -3.43 0.52
CA LEU A 85 2.21 -3.96 1.01
C LEU A 85 2.09 -3.72 2.52
N LYS A 86 3.19 -3.88 3.25
CA LYS A 86 3.18 -3.61 4.68
C LYS A 86 2.74 -2.18 4.98
N GLY A 87 3.27 -1.23 4.24
CA GLY A 87 2.90 0.18 4.42
C GLY A 87 1.45 0.43 4.12
N PHE A 88 0.94 -0.17 3.05
CA PHE A 88 -0.47 -0.02 2.68
C PHE A 88 -1.38 -0.55 3.79
N LEU A 89 -1.06 -1.73 4.31
CA LEU A 89 -1.88 -2.32 5.38
C LEU A 89 -1.83 -1.51 6.65
N ARG A 90 -0.65 -1.00 7.00
CA ARG A 90 -0.52 -0.15 8.18
C ARG A 90 -1.37 1.10 8.06
N ASP A 91 -1.33 1.73 6.89
CA ASP A 91 -2.10 2.95 6.68
C ASP A 91 -3.60 2.67 6.71
N GLU A 92 -4.01 1.53 6.19
CA GLU A 92 -5.40 1.15 6.22
C GLU A 92 -5.90 1.00 7.64
N LEU A 93 -5.10 0.35 8.49
CA LEU A 93 -5.45 0.18 9.89
C LEU A 93 -5.53 1.52 10.62
N LEU A 94 -4.57 2.39 10.36
CA LEU A 94 -4.58 3.71 10.98
C LEU A 94 -5.79 4.52 10.56
N ASN A 95 -6.17 4.42 9.30
CA ASN A 95 -7.35 5.13 8.81
C ASN A 95 -8.62 4.63 9.48
N LEU A 96 -8.72 3.34 9.73
CA LEU A 96 -9.88 2.79 10.41
C LEU A 96 -10.02 3.35 11.82
N VAL A 97 -8.90 3.44 12.51
CA VAL A 97 -8.90 3.97 13.88
C VAL A 97 -9.29 5.45 13.89
N LYS A 98 -8.72 6.23 12.99
CA LYS A 98 -9.00 7.66 12.95
C LYS A 98 -10.43 7.96 12.56
N LYS A 99 -11.01 7.12 11.73
CA LYS A 99 -12.38 7.32 11.30
C LYS A 99 -13.37 7.28 12.43
N ASP A 100 -13.13 6.42 13.38
CA ASP A 100 -14.03 6.28 14.52
C ASP A 100 -14.15 7.55 15.32
N THR A 101 -13.07 8.29 15.46
CA THR A 101 -13.12 9.53 16.21
C THR A 101 -13.97 10.57 15.52
N ILE A 102 -13.98 10.54 14.21
CA ILE A 102 -14.77 11.49 13.44
C ILE A 102 -16.24 11.16 13.53
N ALA A 103 -16.56 9.90 13.58
CA ALA A 103 -17.94 9.46 13.61
C ALA A 103 -18.64 9.85 14.91
N ALA A 104 -17.89 10.02 15.95
CA ALA A 104 -18.45 10.46 17.22
C ALA A 104 -18.85 11.95 17.17
#